data_0a4d65144f68bc72a7f13724a8b20ccc
#
_entry.id   0a4d65144f68bc72a7f13724a8b20ccc
#
_cell.length_a   1.000
_cell.length_b   1.000
_cell.length_c   1.000
_cell.angle_alpha   90.00
_cell.angle_beta   90.00
_cell.angle_gamma   90.00
#
_symmetry.space_group_name_H-M   'P 1'
#
loop_
_entity.id
_entity.type
_entity.pdbx_description
1 polymer ?
#
loop_
_entity_poly.entity_id
_entity_poly.type
_entity_poly.pdbx_seq_one_letter_code
_entity_poly.pdbx_strand_id
1 'polypeptide(L)'
;MIFLHGFPEFWFGWRRQIDYFVSSGHRVIIPDQRGYNLSEKPAGIANYSIDLLARDVVGVLDTVTDSKAFVVGHDWGAAVTWYVAARYSDRVSRTAILSLPHPRVFIKNLIMNPAQLRRSWYTFFFQLPRLPEWTMRRRDFALLVRAFRDTSPVGIFSDSDLEQYKESWDKKGGLTAMLNWYRAALLRPSKVALDPRASRVKVPALLIWGKNDQFADEAMARESLQYCDDGRLEVFESATHWVQHEEPARVNTLLSQFFA
;
A
#
# COMPACT_ATOMS: atom_id res chain seq x y z
N MET A 1 -13.42 -3.02 9.80
CA MET A 1 -12.04 -2.67 9.40
C MET A 1 -11.95 -2.56 7.88
N ILE A 2 -11.02 -1.74 7.37
CA ILE A 2 -10.78 -1.58 5.94
C ILE A 2 -9.32 -1.94 5.61
N PHE A 3 -9.11 -2.70 4.53
CA PHE A 3 -7.80 -3.13 4.05
C PHE A 3 -7.54 -2.52 2.67
N LEU A 4 -6.39 -1.86 2.50
CA LEU A 4 -5.99 -1.15 1.30
C LEU A 4 -4.78 -1.85 0.68
N HIS A 5 -4.95 -2.38 -0.53
CA HIS A 5 -3.90 -3.07 -1.28
C HIS A 5 -2.88 -2.10 -1.88
N GLY A 6 -1.74 -2.62 -2.33
CA GLY A 6 -0.70 -1.86 -3.02
C GLY A 6 -0.62 -2.11 -4.51
N PHE A 7 0.51 -1.74 -5.09
CA PHE A 7 0.86 -1.98 -6.49
C PHE A 7 1.67 -3.29 -6.62
N PRO A 8 1.41 -4.13 -7.60
CA PRO A 8 0.33 -4.05 -8.59
C PRO A 8 -0.87 -4.93 -8.23
N GLU A 9 -1.25 -4.95 -6.95
CA GLU A 9 -2.31 -5.79 -6.41
C GLU A 9 -3.71 -5.18 -6.62
N PHE A 10 -4.73 -5.88 -6.12
CA PHE A 10 -6.12 -5.46 -6.00
C PHE A 10 -6.70 -6.12 -4.73
N TRP A 11 -8.01 -6.10 -4.48
CA TRP A 11 -8.60 -6.64 -3.24
C TRP A 11 -8.09 -8.06 -2.89
N PHE A 12 -7.72 -8.86 -3.88
CA PHE A 12 -7.24 -10.22 -3.74
C PHE A 12 -5.93 -10.34 -2.95
N GLY A 13 -5.15 -9.26 -2.86
CA GLY A 13 -3.95 -9.16 -2.01
C GLY A 13 -4.21 -9.43 -0.54
N TRP A 14 -5.46 -9.28 -0.10
CA TRP A 14 -5.88 -9.48 1.28
C TRP A 14 -6.68 -10.77 1.50
N ARG A 15 -6.76 -11.68 0.51
CA ARG A 15 -7.58 -12.89 0.59
C ARG A 15 -7.30 -13.78 1.81
N ARG A 16 -6.06 -13.79 2.32
CA ARG A 16 -5.64 -14.59 3.47
C ARG A 16 -6.04 -13.96 4.83
N GLN A 17 -6.55 -12.74 4.84
CA GLN A 17 -7.02 -12.01 6.01
C GLN A 17 -8.54 -12.09 6.18
N ILE A 18 -9.28 -12.28 5.08
CA ILE A 18 -10.75 -12.16 5.04
C ILE A 18 -11.41 -13.10 6.07
N ASP A 19 -11.21 -14.39 5.91
CA ASP A 19 -11.91 -15.40 6.72
C ASP A 19 -11.56 -15.26 8.21
N TYR A 20 -10.30 -14.93 8.51
CA TYR A 20 -9.85 -14.75 9.89
C TYR A 20 -10.60 -13.60 10.58
N PHE A 21 -10.69 -12.45 9.96
CA PHE A 21 -11.34 -11.29 10.58
C PHE A 21 -12.87 -11.36 10.53
N VAL A 22 -13.44 -11.96 9.50
CA VAL A 22 -14.89 -12.19 9.42
C VAL A 22 -15.32 -13.19 10.52
N SER A 23 -14.59 -14.31 10.69
CA SER A 23 -14.90 -15.27 11.77
C SER A 23 -14.67 -14.71 13.17
N SER A 24 -13.84 -13.68 13.30
CA SER A 24 -13.64 -12.94 14.56
C SER A 24 -14.70 -11.85 14.81
N GLY A 25 -15.76 -11.78 13.98
CA GLY A 25 -16.89 -10.86 14.17
C GLY A 25 -16.68 -9.46 13.58
N HIS A 26 -15.61 -9.24 12.81
CA HIS A 26 -15.38 -7.95 12.18
C HIS A 26 -16.11 -7.82 10.83
N ARG A 27 -16.66 -6.64 10.57
CA ARG A 27 -17.00 -6.24 9.19
C ARG A 27 -15.71 -5.90 8.46
N VAL A 28 -15.41 -6.63 7.39
CA VAL A 28 -14.20 -6.47 6.56
C VAL A 28 -14.59 -5.79 5.26
N ILE A 29 -13.86 -4.73 4.89
CA ILE A 29 -14.03 -3.96 3.66
C ILE A 29 -12.70 -3.99 2.93
N ILE A 30 -12.69 -4.39 1.68
CA ILE A 30 -11.48 -4.47 0.86
C ILE A 30 -11.80 -3.90 -0.53
N PRO A 31 -11.70 -2.58 -0.70
CA PRO A 31 -12.00 -1.97 -1.99
C PRO A 31 -10.90 -2.26 -3.01
N ASP A 32 -11.27 -2.44 -4.25
CA ASP A 32 -10.37 -2.12 -5.34
C ASP A 32 -10.17 -0.60 -5.34
N GLN A 33 -8.97 -0.14 -5.05
CA GLN A 33 -8.73 1.28 -4.99
C GLN A 33 -8.83 1.93 -6.38
N ARG A 34 -9.03 3.24 -6.42
CA ARG A 34 -9.16 4.02 -7.66
C ARG A 34 -8.09 3.63 -8.69
N GLY A 35 -8.52 3.24 -9.88
CA GLY A 35 -7.63 2.84 -10.98
C GLY A 35 -7.31 1.36 -11.07
N TYR A 36 -7.69 0.57 -10.07
CA TYR A 36 -7.44 -0.86 -10.03
C TYR A 36 -8.68 -1.68 -10.38
N ASN A 37 -8.46 -2.84 -10.95
CA ASN A 37 -9.43 -3.91 -11.26
C ASN A 37 -10.79 -3.37 -11.75
N LEU A 38 -11.86 -3.48 -10.97
CA LEU A 38 -13.21 -3.05 -11.36
C LEU A 38 -13.51 -1.60 -11.03
N SER A 39 -12.71 -0.94 -10.19
CA SER A 39 -12.91 0.46 -9.84
C SER A 39 -12.66 1.42 -11.01
N GLU A 40 -13.28 2.58 -10.95
CA GLU A 40 -13.15 3.62 -11.96
C GLU A 40 -11.68 4.02 -12.22
N LYS A 41 -11.40 4.33 -13.49
CA LYS A 41 -10.09 4.73 -13.98
C LYS A 41 -10.16 6.11 -14.63
N PRO A 42 -10.41 7.17 -13.82
CA PRO A 42 -10.55 8.52 -14.36
C PRO A 42 -9.30 8.95 -15.12
N ALA A 43 -9.51 9.64 -16.24
CA ALA A 43 -8.41 10.11 -17.07
C ALA A 43 -7.62 11.24 -16.38
N GLY A 44 -6.32 11.31 -16.64
CA GLY A 44 -5.43 12.37 -16.16
C GLY A 44 -4.82 12.09 -14.78
N ILE A 45 -3.55 12.44 -14.65
CA ILE A 45 -2.71 12.21 -13.47
C ILE A 45 -3.27 12.87 -12.21
N ALA A 46 -3.89 14.05 -12.35
CA ALA A 46 -4.44 14.81 -11.22
C ALA A 46 -5.48 14.06 -10.40
N ASN A 47 -6.18 13.11 -11.03
CA ASN A 47 -7.22 12.30 -10.38
C ASN A 47 -6.64 11.20 -9.46
N TYR A 48 -5.32 11.08 -9.36
CA TYR A 48 -4.63 10.07 -8.54
C TYR A 48 -3.78 10.72 -7.43
N SER A 49 -4.05 11.97 -7.07
CA SER A 49 -3.40 12.60 -5.91
C SER A 49 -3.78 11.88 -4.63
N ILE A 50 -2.85 11.78 -3.68
CA ILE A 50 -3.07 11.11 -2.40
C ILE A 50 -4.28 11.69 -1.64
N ASP A 51 -4.56 12.97 -1.80
CA ASP A 51 -5.73 13.64 -1.21
C ASP A 51 -7.05 13.06 -1.72
N LEU A 52 -7.14 12.75 -3.03
CA LEU A 52 -8.32 12.11 -3.62
C LEU A 52 -8.43 10.65 -3.23
N LEU A 53 -7.31 9.92 -3.24
CA LEU A 53 -7.27 8.52 -2.83
C LEU A 53 -7.72 8.34 -1.37
N ALA A 54 -7.28 9.23 -0.48
CA ALA A 54 -7.71 9.23 0.91
C ALA A 54 -9.21 9.58 1.06
N ARG A 55 -9.72 10.51 0.25
CA ARG A 55 -11.17 10.83 0.23
C ARG A 55 -12.02 9.65 -0.22
N ASP A 56 -11.54 8.84 -1.16
CA ASP A 56 -12.23 7.62 -1.56
C ASP A 56 -12.38 6.66 -0.35
N VAL A 57 -11.32 6.48 0.43
CA VAL A 57 -11.36 5.63 1.64
C VAL A 57 -12.35 6.20 2.67
N VAL A 58 -12.29 7.50 2.95
CA VAL A 58 -13.22 8.14 3.89
C VAL A 58 -14.66 8.05 3.37
N GLY A 59 -14.90 8.29 2.08
CA GLY A 59 -16.21 8.14 1.45
C GLY A 59 -16.77 6.73 1.59
N VAL A 60 -15.95 5.68 1.41
CA VAL A 60 -16.37 4.29 1.68
C VAL A 60 -16.74 4.11 3.15
N LEU A 61 -15.93 4.62 4.08
CA LEU A 61 -16.21 4.52 5.51
C LEU A 61 -17.52 5.24 5.87
N ASP A 62 -17.79 6.41 5.30
CA ASP A 62 -19.00 7.19 5.54
C ASP A 62 -20.28 6.48 5.06
N THR A 63 -20.17 5.59 4.07
CA THR A 63 -21.33 4.79 3.59
C THR A 63 -21.60 3.56 4.45
N VAL A 64 -20.65 3.09 5.25
CA VAL A 64 -20.74 1.79 5.96
C VAL A 64 -20.74 1.91 7.47
N THR A 65 -20.29 3.02 8.05
CA THR A 65 -20.22 3.22 9.50
C THR A 65 -20.09 4.67 9.89
N ASP A 66 -20.78 5.08 10.96
CA ASP A 66 -20.56 6.36 11.64
C ASP A 66 -19.43 6.30 12.67
N SER A 67 -18.97 5.10 12.99
CA SER A 67 -17.90 4.88 13.98
C SER A 67 -16.52 4.96 13.33
N LYS A 68 -15.49 5.18 14.17
CA LYS A 68 -14.11 5.09 13.74
C LYS A 68 -13.77 3.65 13.28
N ALA A 69 -12.97 3.55 12.23
CA ALA A 69 -12.55 2.28 11.65
C ALA A 69 -11.09 1.94 11.97
N PHE A 70 -10.75 0.65 11.93
CA PHE A 70 -9.38 0.20 11.80
C PHE A 70 -8.99 0.26 10.32
N VAL A 71 -7.86 0.91 10.02
CA VAL A 71 -7.36 1.08 8.65
C VAL A 71 -6.04 0.35 8.50
N VAL A 72 -5.97 -0.57 7.56
CA VAL A 72 -4.79 -1.39 7.27
C VAL A 72 -4.37 -1.16 5.83
N GLY A 73 -3.10 -0.93 5.58
CA GLY A 73 -2.61 -0.77 4.21
C GLY A 73 -1.26 -1.43 3.98
N HIS A 74 -1.05 -1.89 2.76
CA HIS A 74 0.20 -2.44 2.27
C HIS A 74 0.68 -1.63 1.07
N ASP A 75 1.99 -1.36 0.96
CA ASP A 75 2.62 -0.63 -0.15
C ASP A 75 1.88 0.71 -0.45
N TRP A 76 1.36 0.95 -1.65
CA TRP A 76 0.56 2.15 -1.94
C TRP A 76 -0.68 2.29 -1.06
N GLY A 77 -1.31 1.18 -0.67
CA GLY A 77 -2.38 1.20 0.34
C GLY A 77 -1.89 1.72 1.68
N ALA A 78 -0.64 1.41 2.05
CA ALA A 78 -0.01 1.97 3.25
C ALA A 78 0.26 3.49 3.10
N ALA A 79 0.63 3.98 1.90
CA ALA A 79 0.73 5.43 1.65
C ALA A 79 -0.59 6.15 1.91
N VAL A 80 -1.70 5.57 1.41
CA VAL A 80 -3.05 6.10 1.66
C VAL A 80 -3.38 6.01 3.16
N THR A 81 -3.04 4.91 3.81
CA THR A 81 -3.26 4.69 5.26
C THR A 81 -2.53 5.73 6.11
N TRP A 82 -1.26 6.02 5.84
CA TRP A 82 -0.51 7.11 6.48
C TRP A 82 -1.25 8.44 6.37
N TYR A 83 -1.72 8.76 5.17
CA TYR A 83 -2.42 10.00 4.91
C TYR A 83 -3.78 10.08 5.60
N VAL A 84 -4.58 9.00 5.54
CA VAL A 84 -5.89 8.91 6.21
C VAL A 84 -5.72 9.03 7.73
N ALA A 85 -4.76 8.32 8.32
CA ALA A 85 -4.51 8.36 9.77
C ALA A 85 -4.05 9.75 10.25
N ALA A 86 -3.28 10.47 9.44
CA ALA A 86 -2.83 11.84 9.79
C ALA A 86 -3.92 12.90 9.59
N ARG A 87 -4.70 12.82 8.49
CA ARG A 87 -5.61 13.88 8.07
C ARG A 87 -7.05 13.69 8.54
N TYR A 88 -7.46 12.42 8.71
CA TYR A 88 -8.82 12.02 9.07
C TYR A 88 -8.83 11.17 10.35
N SER A 89 -8.07 11.59 11.35
CA SER A 89 -7.93 10.88 12.64
C SER A 89 -9.25 10.76 13.42
N ASP A 90 -10.23 11.58 13.10
CA ASP A 90 -11.61 11.49 13.59
C ASP A 90 -12.37 10.29 13.01
N ARG A 91 -11.94 9.73 11.86
CA ARG A 91 -12.51 8.54 11.23
C ARG A 91 -11.71 7.25 11.50
N VAL A 92 -10.53 7.37 12.12
CA VAL A 92 -9.62 6.24 12.36
C VAL A 92 -9.51 5.97 13.86
N SER A 93 -9.68 4.72 14.26
CA SER A 93 -9.44 4.26 15.64
C SER A 93 -7.99 3.88 15.86
N ARG A 94 -7.48 2.97 15.03
CA ARG A 94 -6.08 2.50 15.00
C ARG A 94 -5.69 2.22 13.56
N THR A 95 -4.40 2.21 13.26
CA THR A 95 -3.91 1.97 11.91
C THR A 95 -2.77 0.96 11.88
N ALA A 96 -2.73 0.11 10.84
CA ALA A 96 -1.60 -0.78 10.59
C ALA A 96 -1.03 -0.54 9.19
N ILE A 97 0.28 -0.51 9.10
CA ILE A 97 1.04 -0.09 7.92
C ILE A 97 2.06 -1.17 7.60
N LEU A 98 1.90 -1.80 6.45
CA LEU A 98 2.73 -2.91 6.02
C LEU A 98 3.67 -2.46 4.90
N SER A 99 4.96 -2.67 5.08
CA SER A 99 6.01 -2.56 4.05
C SER A 99 6.10 -1.20 3.33
N LEU A 100 5.70 -0.11 4.00
CA LEU A 100 5.94 1.24 3.47
C LEU A 100 6.29 2.23 4.59
N PRO A 101 7.40 2.96 4.49
CA PRO A 101 7.76 3.97 5.49
C PRO A 101 6.86 5.20 5.39
N HIS A 102 6.92 6.04 6.40
CA HIS A 102 6.25 7.33 6.37
C HIS A 102 6.71 8.15 5.15
N PRO A 103 5.80 8.83 4.42
CA PRO A 103 6.13 9.51 3.15
C PRO A 103 7.32 10.48 3.25
N ARG A 104 7.47 11.16 4.36
CA ARG A 104 8.62 12.06 4.60
C ARG A 104 9.94 11.32 4.72
N VAL A 105 9.93 10.16 5.37
CA VAL A 105 11.11 9.29 5.49
C VAL A 105 11.47 8.75 4.11
N PHE A 106 10.47 8.32 3.34
CA PHE A 106 10.69 7.85 1.97
C PHE A 106 11.33 8.93 1.10
N ILE A 107 10.76 10.14 1.07
CA ILE A 107 11.28 11.26 0.27
C ILE A 107 12.69 11.66 0.70
N LYS A 108 12.95 11.76 2.02
CA LYS A 108 14.29 12.03 2.55
C LYS A 108 15.30 11.02 2.05
N ASN A 109 14.98 9.72 2.18
CA ASN A 109 15.87 8.64 1.76
C ASN A 109 16.01 8.55 0.24
N LEU A 110 14.98 8.88 -0.53
CA LEU A 110 15.06 8.95 -1.99
C LEU A 110 16.08 10.01 -2.46
N ILE A 111 16.23 11.10 -1.71
CA ILE A 111 17.15 12.21 -2.03
C ILE A 111 18.55 11.95 -1.46
N MET A 112 18.64 11.46 -0.22
CA MET A 112 19.89 11.44 0.55
C MET A 112 20.58 10.07 0.59
N ASN A 113 19.87 8.98 0.20
CA ASN A 113 20.41 7.62 0.27
C ASN A 113 20.53 7.02 -1.14
N PRO A 114 21.75 6.93 -1.71
CA PRO A 114 21.98 6.39 -3.06
C PRO A 114 21.51 4.93 -3.21
N ALA A 115 21.54 4.13 -2.14
CA ALA A 115 21.04 2.76 -2.18
C ALA A 115 19.52 2.73 -2.34
N GLN A 116 18.79 3.60 -1.61
CA GLN A 116 17.36 3.72 -1.76
C GLN A 116 16.98 4.29 -3.13
N LEU A 117 17.70 5.28 -3.62
CA LEU A 117 17.48 5.83 -4.97
C LEU A 117 17.60 4.72 -6.03
N ARG A 118 18.61 3.85 -5.91
CA ARG A 118 18.79 2.71 -6.82
C ARG A 118 17.67 1.68 -6.69
N ARG A 119 17.20 1.35 -5.47
CA ARG A 119 16.05 0.46 -5.26
C ARG A 119 14.77 1.04 -5.86
N SER A 120 14.63 2.36 -5.88
CA SER A 120 13.44 3.08 -6.37
C SER A 120 13.52 3.48 -7.84
N TRP A 121 14.45 2.94 -8.64
CA TRP A 121 14.66 3.30 -10.05
C TRP A 121 13.38 3.22 -10.89
N TYR A 122 12.52 2.27 -10.58
CA TYR A 122 11.26 2.03 -11.30
C TYR A 122 10.27 3.20 -11.16
N THR A 123 10.33 3.96 -10.06
CA THR A 123 9.46 5.13 -9.86
C THR A 123 9.75 6.21 -10.90
N PHE A 124 11.00 6.34 -11.33
CA PHE A 124 11.40 7.26 -12.40
C PHE A 124 11.07 6.69 -13.78
N PHE A 125 11.27 5.40 -13.99
CA PHE A 125 10.85 4.72 -15.21
C PHE A 125 9.34 4.89 -15.47
N PHE A 126 8.52 4.83 -14.44
CA PHE A 126 7.06 4.99 -14.52
C PHE A 126 6.61 6.40 -14.91
N GLN A 127 7.49 7.41 -14.87
CA GLN A 127 7.19 8.75 -15.34
C GLN A 127 7.18 8.85 -16.88
N LEU A 128 7.83 7.92 -17.58
CA LEU A 128 7.88 7.93 -19.03
C LEU A 128 6.48 7.71 -19.62
N PRO A 129 6.11 8.42 -20.68
CA PRO A 129 4.81 8.24 -21.31
C PRO A 129 4.77 6.94 -22.11
N ARG A 130 3.72 6.14 -21.92
CA ARG A 130 3.38 4.92 -22.70
C ARG A 130 4.41 3.77 -22.63
N LEU A 131 5.69 4.04 -22.41
CA LEU A 131 6.74 3.01 -22.39
C LEU A 131 6.56 2.02 -21.22
N PRO A 132 6.29 2.43 -19.98
CA PRO A 132 6.03 1.51 -18.89
C PRO A 132 4.80 0.62 -19.14
N GLU A 133 3.70 1.19 -19.61
CA GLU A 133 2.49 0.45 -19.93
C GLU A 133 2.74 -0.61 -21.01
N TRP A 134 3.46 -0.22 -22.07
CA TRP A 134 3.84 -1.12 -23.14
C TRP A 134 4.75 -2.25 -22.65
N THR A 135 5.76 -1.92 -21.83
CA THR A 135 6.71 -2.90 -21.28
C THR A 135 5.99 -3.90 -20.37
N MET A 136 5.10 -3.42 -19.51
CA MET A 136 4.33 -4.25 -18.58
C MET A 136 3.37 -5.20 -19.31
N ARG A 137 2.74 -4.74 -20.40
CA ARG A 137 1.79 -5.57 -21.18
C ARG A 137 2.47 -6.65 -22.00
N ARG A 138 3.75 -6.49 -22.31
CA ARG A 138 4.49 -7.46 -23.15
C ARG A 138 4.62 -8.83 -22.47
N ARG A 139 4.64 -9.90 -23.33
CA ARG A 139 4.87 -11.29 -22.90
C ARG A 139 3.95 -11.67 -21.75
N ASP A 140 2.68 -11.34 -21.89
CA ASP A 140 1.66 -11.69 -20.92
C ASP A 140 1.99 -11.20 -19.50
N PHE A 141 2.26 -9.90 -19.39
CA PHE A 141 2.62 -9.24 -18.14
C PHE A 141 3.87 -9.77 -17.43
N ALA A 142 4.81 -10.38 -18.18
CA ALA A 142 5.99 -11.03 -17.61
C ALA A 142 6.78 -10.14 -16.64
N LEU A 143 6.82 -8.81 -16.84
CA LEU A 143 7.49 -7.89 -15.92
C LEU A 143 6.82 -7.84 -14.55
N LEU A 144 5.49 -7.77 -14.52
CA LEU A 144 4.74 -7.74 -13.26
C LEU A 144 4.76 -9.11 -12.56
N VAL A 145 4.66 -10.20 -13.33
CA VAL A 145 4.81 -11.58 -12.81
C VAL A 145 6.18 -11.75 -12.14
N ARG A 146 7.24 -11.26 -12.78
CA ARG A 146 8.59 -11.28 -12.19
C ARG A 146 8.68 -10.42 -10.93
N ALA A 147 8.03 -9.26 -10.90
CA ALA A 147 8.02 -8.42 -9.70
C ALA A 147 7.49 -9.18 -8.48
N PHE A 148 6.48 -10.04 -8.64
CA PHE A 148 6.03 -10.93 -7.55
C PHE A 148 7.02 -12.05 -7.26
N ARG A 149 7.43 -12.81 -8.28
CA ARG A 149 8.25 -14.02 -8.10
C ARG A 149 9.67 -13.74 -7.63
N ASP A 150 10.29 -12.69 -8.15
CA ASP A 150 11.70 -12.38 -7.87
C ASP A 150 11.86 -11.63 -6.52
N THR A 151 10.75 -11.13 -5.95
CA THR A 151 10.77 -10.37 -4.69
C THR A 151 10.03 -11.04 -3.54
N SER A 152 9.60 -12.30 -3.73
CA SER A 152 9.00 -13.14 -2.69
C SER A 152 9.65 -14.53 -2.65
N PRO A 153 9.53 -15.28 -1.55
CA PRO A 153 9.93 -16.68 -1.51
C PRO A 153 9.16 -17.53 -2.54
N VAL A 154 9.80 -18.59 -3.01
CA VAL A 154 9.20 -19.51 -3.98
C VAL A 154 7.89 -20.11 -3.44
N GLY A 155 6.85 -20.09 -4.24
CA GLY A 155 5.54 -20.70 -3.91
C GLY A 155 4.56 -19.77 -3.18
N ILE A 156 4.93 -18.53 -2.85
CA ILE A 156 4.01 -17.55 -2.22
C ILE A 156 2.88 -17.16 -3.18
N PHE A 157 3.20 -16.95 -4.44
CA PHE A 157 2.24 -16.68 -5.52
C PHE A 157 2.18 -17.88 -6.46
N SER A 158 1.07 -18.62 -6.43
CA SER A 158 0.80 -19.71 -7.35
C SER A 158 0.53 -19.21 -8.77
N ASP A 159 0.60 -20.08 -9.76
CA ASP A 159 0.23 -19.72 -11.13
C ASP A 159 -1.23 -19.25 -11.22
N SER A 160 -2.13 -19.91 -10.47
CA SER A 160 -3.54 -19.48 -10.40
C SER A 160 -3.72 -18.11 -9.75
N ASP A 161 -2.92 -17.76 -8.73
CA ASP A 161 -2.91 -16.40 -8.16
C ASP A 161 -2.48 -15.38 -9.21
N LEU A 162 -1.42 -15.68 -9.95
CA LEU A 162 -0.89 -14.77 -10.97
C LEU A 162 -1.85 -14.56 -12.14
N GLU A 163 -2.64 -15.58 -12.52
CA GLU A 163 -3.71 -15.40 -13.52
C GLU A 163 -4.77 -14.40 -13.02
N GLN A 164 -5.20 -14.47 -11.75
CA GLN A 164 -6.12 -13.47 -11.18
C GLN A 164 -5.56 -12.04 -11.25
N TYR A 165 -4.26 -11.87 -10.97
CA TYR A 165 -3.59 -10.58 -11.12
C TYR A 165 -3.54 -10.11 -12.58
N LYS A 166 -3.24 -11.00 -13.54
CA LYS A 166 -3.23 -10.66 -14.97
C LYS A 166 -4.60 -10.21 -15.45
N GLU A 167 -5.69 -10.89 -15.05
CA GLU A 167 -7.05 -10.48 -15.37
C GLU A 167 -7.36 -9.08 -14.86
N SER A 168 -6.87 -8.72 -13.66
CA SER A 168 -6.99 -7.37 -13.11
C SER A 168 -6.20 -6.34 -13.92
N TRP A 169 -4.94 -6.65 -14.27
CA TRP A 169 -4.07 -5.75 -15.02
C TRP A 169 -4.53 -5.51 -16.46
N ASP A 170 -5.22 -6.50 -17.07
CA ASP A 170 -5.72 -6.40 -18.44
C ASP A 170 -6.98 -5.52 -18.57
N LYS A 171 -7.60 -5.12 -17.48
CA LYS A 171 -8.74 -4.21 -17.52
C LYS A 171 -8.37 -2.93 -18.26
N LYS A 172 -9.26 -2.48 -19.17
CA LYS A 172 -9.05 -1.30 -20.00
C LYS A 172 -8.62 -0.08 -19.18
N GLY A 173 -7.45 0.47 -19.48
CA GLY A 173 -6.89 1.63 -18.78
C GLY A 173 -6.22 1.31 -17.44
N GLY A 174 -6.24 0.05 -16.96
CA GLY A 174 -5.73 -0.35 -15.65
C GLY A 174 -4.26 0.00 -15.45
N LEU A 175 -3.37 -0.40 -16.37
CA LEU A 175 -1.93 -0.11 -16.26
C LEU A 175 -1.65 1.40 -16.14
N THR A 176 -2.27 2.21 -17.01
CA THR A 176 -2.09 3.67 -16.94
C THR A 176 -2.62 4.25 -15.64
N ALA A 177 -3.77 3.78 -15.17
CA ALA A 177 -4.36 4.23 -13.93
C ALA A 177 -3.49 3.90 -12.71
N MET A 178 -2.97 2.67 -12.61
CA MET A 178 -2.02 2.26 -11.57
C MET A 178 -0.73 3.09 -11.61
N LEU A 179 -0.17 3.32 -12.79
CA LEU A 179 1.03 4.15 -12.96
C LEU A 179 0.79 5.62 -12.63
N ASN A 180 -0.42 6.11 -12.78
CA ASN A 180 -0.75 7.49 -12.44
C ASN A 180 -0.65 7.78 -10.93
N TRP A 181 -0.67 6.77 -10.05
CA TRP A 181 -0.37 6.92 -8.63
C TRP A 181 1.08 7.42 -8.43
N TYR A 182 2.04 6.77 -9.11
CA TYR A 182 3.45 7.17 -9.08
C TYR A 182 3.68 8.53 -9.73
N ARG A 183 3.00 8.79 -10.87
CA ARG A 183 3.08 10.07 -11.59
C ARG A 183 2.52 11.21 -10.74
N ALA A 184 1.37 10.99 -10.10
CA ALA A 184 0.76 11.98 -9.22
C ALA A 184 1.62 12.27 -7.99
N ALA A 185 2.21 11.27 -7.36
CA ALA A 185 3.06 11.45 -6.20
C ALA A 185 4.29 12.32 -6.49
N LEU A 186 4.89 12.17 -7.67
CA LEU A 186 6.07 12.97 -8.05
C LEU A 186 5.69 14.36 -8.59
N LEU A 187 4.68 14.45 -9.45
CA LEU A 187 4.31 15.69 -10.12
C LEU A 187 3.39 16.59 -9.30
N ARG A 188 2.69 16.03 -8.30
CA ARG A 188 1.71 16.71 -7.46
C ARG A 188 1.81 16.26 -6.00
N PRO A 189 2.98 16.44 -5.35
CA PRO A 189 3.16 16.02 -3.98
C PRO A 189 2.17 16.76 -3.07
N SER A 190 1.58 16.02 -2.12
CA SER A 190 0.65 16.61 -1.16
C SER A 190 1.39 17.53 -0.19
N LYS A 191 0.85 18.74 0.00
CA LYS A 191 1.36 19.67 1.01
C LYS A 191 1.29 19.08 2.42
N VAL A 192 0.24 18.29 2.72
CA VAL A 192 0.08 17.60 4.00
C VAL A 192 1.19 16.56 4.20
N ALA A 193 1.45 15.72 3.19
CA ALA A 193 2.50 14.72 3.26
C ALA A 193 3.91 15.34 3.43
N LEU A 194 4.10 16.57 2.97
CA LEU A 194 5.37 17.30 3.08
C LEU A 194 5.52 18.07 4.39
N ASP A 195 4.43 18.42 5.06
CA ASP A 195 4.46 19.15 6.33
C ASP A 195 4.65 18.16 7.51
N PRO A 196 5.71 18.33 8.33
CA PRO A 196 5.98 17.41 9.45
C PRO A 196 4.90 17.41 10.52
N ARG A 197 4.19 18.52 10.69
CA ARG A 197 3.10 18.63 11.69
C ARG A 197 1.80 18.05 11.15
N ALA A 198 1.47 18.36 9.89
CA ALA A 198 0.25 17.91 9.24
C ALA A 198 0.26 16.41 8.91
N SER A 199 1.46 15.81 8.72
CA SER A 199 1.62 14.38 8.42
C SER A 199 1.79 13.49 9.66
N ARG A 200 1.77 14.07 10.86
CA ARG A 200 1.91 13.32 12.12
C ARG A 200 0.66 12.49 12.42
N VAL A 201 0.87 11.20 12.72
CA VAL A 201 -0.19 10.25 13.07
C VAL A 201 -0.42 10.27 14.57
N LYS A 202 -1.63 10.64 14.98
CA LYS A 202 -2.04 10.79 16.38
C LYS A 202 -2.75 9.56 16.95
N VAL A 203 -3.24 8.70 16.08
CA VAL A 203 -3.88 7.44 16.48
C VAL A 203 -2.81 6.36 16.65
N PRO A 204 -3.06 5.33 17.47
CA PRO A 204 -2.12 4.21 17.59
C PRO A 204 -1.81 3.58 16.24
N ALA A 205 -0.53 3.37 15.96
CA ALA A 205 -0.03 2.88 14.69
C ALA A 205 0.89 1.65 14.87
N LEU A 206 0.61 0.59 14.12
CA LEU A 206 1.44 -0.61 14.06
C LEU A 206 2.11 -0.68 12.68
N LEU A 207 3.43 -0.67 12.66
CA LEU A 207 4.22 -0.93 11.45
C LEU A 207 4.62 -2.41 11.44
N ILE A 208 4.36 -3.11 10.33
CA ILE A 208 4.80 -4.48 10.10
C ILE A 208 5.75 -4.47 8.91
N TRP A 209 6.94 -5.04 9.09
CA TRP A 209 8.00 -4.94 8.09
C TRP A 209 8.69 -6.26 7.85
N GLY A 210 8.88 -6.63 6.58
CA GLY A 210 9.75 -7.73 6.21
C GLY A 210 11.21 -7.27 6.15
N LYS A 211 12.10 -7.92 6.89
CA LYS A 211 13.52 -7.54 6.96
C LYS A 211 14.23 -7.61 5.62
N ASN A 212 13.77 -8.51 4.75
CA ASN A 212 14.34 -8.74 3.43
C ASN A 212 13.62 -7.96 2.32
N ASP A 213 12.89 -6.88 2.68
CA ASP A 213 12.22 -6.02 1.71
C ASP A 213 13.24 -5.41 0.74
N GLN A 214 13.02 -5.66 -0.57
CA GLN A 214 13.92 -5.18 -1.63
C GLN A 214 13.61 -3.75 -2.08
N PHE A 215 12.42 -3.22 -1.74
CA PHE A 215 11.98 -1.88 -2.17
C PHE A 215 12.35 -0.80 -1.16
N ALA A 216 12.33 -1.12 0.13
CA ALA A 216 12.69 -0.15 1.17
C ALA A 216 13.40 -0.83 2.34
N ASP A 217 14.34 -0.12 2.97
CA ASP A 217 15.14 -0.62 4.08
C ASP A 217 14.39 -0.55 5.41
N GLU A 218 14.58 -1.55 6.28
CA GLU A 218 14.01 -1.60 7.63
C GLU A 218 14.32 -0.33 8.46
N ALA A 219 15.50 0.26 8.29
CA ALA A 219 15.86 1.49 8.98
C ALA A 219 14.85 2.62 8.72
N MET A 220 14.21 2.62 7.55
CA MET A 220 13.16 3.59 7.23
C MET A 220 11.87 3.33 8.01
N ALA A 221 11.55 2.08 8.34
CA ALA A 221 10.42 1.76 9.21
C ALA A 221 10.69 2.29 10.62
N ARG A 222 11.89 2.07 11.18
CA ARG A 222 12.29 2.60 12.49
C ARG A 222 12.27 4.13 12.51
N GLU A 223 12.80 4.77 11.47
CA GLU A 223 12.74 6.24 11.34
C GLU A 223 11.30 6.76 11.27
N SER A 224 10.38 5.99 10.70
CA SER A 224 8.98 6.39 10.56
C SER A 224 8.24 6.54 11.89
N LEU A 225 8.67 5.83 12.94
CA LEU A 225 8.06 5.92 14.28
C LEU A 225 8.10 7.34 14.86
N GLN A 226 9.07 8.18 14.49
CA GLN A 226 9.13 9.57 14.93
C GLN A 226 7.92 10.41 14.50
N TYR A 227 7.16 9.95 13.51
CA TYR A 227 5.94 10.61 13.01
C TYR A 227 4.65 10.05 13.63
N CYS A 228 4.75 9.13 14.60
CA CYS A 228 3.63 8.58 15.34
C CYS A 228 3.68 9.05 16.80
N ASP A 229 2.52 9.36 17.39
CA ASP A 229 2.43 9.64 18.83
C ASP A 229 2.49 8.32 19.64
N ASP A 230 1.86 7.25 19.14
CA ASP A 230 1.90 5.89 19.69
C ASP A 230 2.18 4.94 18.53
N GLY A 231 3.48 4.72 18.23
CA GLY A 231 3.94 3.87 17.13
C GLY A 231 4.66 2.61 17.63
N ARG A 232 4.32 1.46 17.04
CA ARG A 232 5.00 0.18 17.29
C ARG A 232 5.53 -0.37 15.97
N LEU A 233 6.68 -1.07 16.02
CA LEU A 233 7.26 -1.74 14.87
C LEU A 233 7.47 -3.21 15.17
N GLU A 234 6.95 -4.07 14.31
CA GLU A 234 7.19 -5.51 14.28
C GLU A 234 7.95 -5.87 13.02
N VAL A 235 9.13 -6.46 13.20
CA VAL A 235 9.98 -6.91 12.09
C VAL A 235 9.85 -8.42 11.94
N PHE A 236 9.62 -8.86 10.72
CA PHE A 236 9.56 -10.26 10.33
C PHE A 236 10.89 -10.63 9.69
N GLU A 237 11.71 -11.38 10.41
CA GLU A 237 13.11 -11.67 10.05
C GLU A 237 13.28 -12.39 8.71
N SER A 238 12.32 -13.26 8.35
CA SER A 238 12.34 -14.05 7.11
C SER A 238 11.54 -13.45 5.97
N ALA A 239 10.62 -12.53 6.26
CA ALA A 239 9.73 -11.99 5.26
C ALA A 239 10.39 -10.92 4.37
N THR A 240 9.84 -10.80 3.16
CA THR A 240 10.18 -9.76 2.19
C THR A 240 9.11 -8.65 2.20
N HIS A 241 8.85 -8.02 1.07
CA HIS A 241 7.84 -6.99 0.91
C HIS A 241 6.40 -7.49 1.15
N TRP A 242 6.13 -8.75 0.88
CA TRP A 242 4.79 -9.35 0.78
C TRP A 242 4.35 -10.01 2.10
N VAL A 243 4.58 -9.36 3.23
CA VAL A 243 4.41 -9.92 4.59
C VAL A 243 3.05 -10.54 4.82
N GLN A 244 1.94 -9.96 4.28
CA GLN A 244 0.58 -10.45 4.40
C GLN A 244 0.33 -11.76 3.63
N HIS A 245 1.15 -12.02 2.62
CA HIS A 245 1.12 -13.27 1.85
C HIS A 245 2.07 -14.32 2.43
N GLU A 246 3.21 -13.91 2.94
CA GLU A 246 4.28 -14.79 3.39
C GLU A 246 4.02 -15.35 4.78
N GLU A 247 3.59 -14.51 5.70
CA GLU A 247 3.32 -14.87 7.09
C GLU A 247 1.88 -14.49 7.52
N PRO A 248 0.83 -14.94 6.81
CA PRO A 248 -0.54 -14.48 7.03
C PRO A 248 -1.04 -14.75 8.46
N ALA A 249 -0.71 -15.90 9.05
CA ALA A 249 -1.13 -16.24 10.40
C ALA A 249 -0.54 -15.27 11.45
N ARG A 250 0.73 -14.90 11.30
CA ARG A 250 1.40 -13.96 12.19
C ARG A 250 0.87 -12.54 12.01
N VAL A 251 0.67 -12.10 10.77
CA VAL A 251 0.04 -10.81 10.45
C VAL A 251 -1.35 -10.73 11.06
N ASN A 252 -2.18 -11.75 10.87
CA ASN A 252 -3.54 -11.81 11.41
C ASN A 252 -3.56 -11.73 12.93
N THR A 253 -2.69 -12.48 13.61
CA THR A 253 -2.57 -12.48 15.07
C THR A 253 -2.16 -11.11 15.60
N LEU A 254 -1.13 -10.48 15.00
CA LEU A 254 -0.66 -9.17 15.41
C LEU A 254 -1.72 -8.08 15.20
N LEU A 255 -2.40 -8.10 14.05
CA LEU A 255 -3.49 -7.17 13.79
C LEU A 255 -4.65 -7.36 14.78
N SER A 256 -5.03 -8.62 15.07
CA SER A 256 -6.09 -8.91 16.03
C SER A 256 -5.74 -8.40 17.43
N GLN A 257 -4.52 -8.67 17.92
CA GLN A 257 -4.04 -8.19 19.21
C GLN A 257 -3.95 -6.66 19.26
N PHE A 258 -3.53 -6.04 18.18
CA PHE A 258 -3.39 -4.60 18.12
C PHE A 258 -4.75 -3.89 18.04
N PHE A 259 -5.76 -4.50 17.43
CA PHE A 259 -7.10 -3.91 17.30
C PHE A 259 -8.06 -4.28 18.45
N ALA A 260 -7.70 -5.18 19.32
CA ALA A 260 -8.40 -5.42 20.58
C ALA A 260 -8.21 -4.21 21.54
#